data_e692a5c64cfc2b1beadd625b67fd8fb0
#
_entry.id   e692a5c64cfc2b1beadd625b67fd8fb0
#
_cell.length_a   1.000
_cell.length_b   1.000
_cell.length_c   1.000
_cell.angle_alpha   90.00
_cell.angle_beta   90.00
_cell.angle_gamma   90.00
#
_symmetry.space_group_name_H-M   'P 1'
#
loop_
_entity.id
_entity.type
_entity.pdbx_description
1 polymer ?
#
loop_
_entity_poly.entity_id
_entity_poly.type
_entity_poly.pdbx_seq_one_letter_code
_entity_poly.pdbx_strand_id
1 'polypeptide(L)'
;GWLNDEQGIGLRDVHWYQAGANEAGRIQKVELNLPKGVQLTRVNDKSLSEMIATGEIDCALIARPPNSFLQGHPDVVRLFPNYLEMEESYYERTKVWPIMHIIAIQTRVLDENPWVARNLYNAFGESKRRSIERLLDPAVSRYPLAWLPTYARKMRDLFDGDPFPYG
;
A
#
# COMPACT_ATOMS: atom_id res chain seq x y z
N GLY A 1 -12.63 -0.35 0.58
CA GLY A 1 -12.73 0.31 -0.69
C GLY A 1 -12.66 -0.66 -1.84
N TRP A 2 -11.50 -0.88 -2.44
CA TRP A 2 -11.34 -1.59 -3.71
C TRP A 2 -12.04 -2.96 -3.79
N LEU A 3 -11.92 -3.83 -2.79
CA LEU A 3 -12.62 -5.13 -2.76
C LEU A 3 -14.15 -4.97 -2.83
N ASN A 4 -14.69 -3.97 -2.16
CA ASN A 4 -16.13 -3.69 -2.23
C ASN A 4 -16.53 -3.15 -3.60
N ASP A 5 -15.78 -2.21 -4.13
CA ASP A 5 -16.13 -1.47 -5.34
C ASP A 5 -15.94 -2.30 -6.60
N GLU A 6 -14.91 -3.14 -6.64
CA GLU A 6 -14.55 -3.95 -7.80
C GLU A 6 -15.03 -5.40 -7.72
N GLN A 7 -15.14 -5.95 -6.50
CA GLN A 7 -15.47 -7.36 -6.30
C GLN A 7 -16.78 -7.58 -5.55
N GLY A 8 -17.45 -6.52 -5.10
CA GLY A 8 -18.68 -6.60 -4.33
C GLY A 8 -18.52 -7.19 -2.93
N ILE A 9 -17.28 -7.30 -2.43
CA ILE A 9 -16.98 -7.90 -1.12
C ILE A 9 -16.90 -6.80 -0.06
N GLY A 10 -17.94 -6.70 0.75
CA GLY A 10 -18.02 -5.72 1.84
C GLY A 10 -17.32 -6.16 3.11
N LEU A 11 -17.11 -5.22 4.03
CA LEU A 11 -16.46 -5.49 5.32
C LEU A 11 -17.21 -6.54 6.17
N ARG A 12 -18.54 -6.68 6.00
CA ARG A 12 -19.38 -7.59 6.76
C ARG A 12 -19.45 -8.99 6.19
N ASP A 13 -18.99 -9.15 4.95
CA ASP A 13 -19.01 -10.43 4.24
C ASP A 13 -17.80 -11.28 4.59
N VAL A 14 -16.85 -10.70 5.34
CA VAL A 14 -15.57 -11.31 5.71
C VAL A 14 -15.44 -11.35 7.22
N HIS A 15 -14.99 -12.47 7.76
CA HIS A 15 -14.51 -12.56 9.13
C HIS A 15 -13.02 -12.16 9.15
N TRP A 16 -12.75 -11.05 9.79
CA TRP A 16 -11.41 -10.47 9.84
C TRP A 16 -10.58 -11.04 10.97
N TYR A 17 -9.32 -11.34 10.69
CA TYR A 17 -8.33 -11.74 11.68
C TYR A 17 -7.22 -10.70 11.75
N GLN A 18 -6.84 -10.32 12.96
CA GLN A 18 -5.71 -9.43 13.20
C GLN A 18 -4.63 -10.20 13.97
N ALA A 19 -3.47 -10.41 13.33
CA ALA A 19 -2.30 -11.06 13.91
C ALA A 19 -1.03 -10.39 13.41
N GLY A 20 0.12 -10.75 13.95
CA GLY A 20 1.40 -10.36 13.39
C GLY A 20 1.62 -10.97 12.00
N ALA A 21 2.24 -10.22 11.08
CA ALA A 21 2.41 -10.69 9.70
C ALA A 21 3.21 -11.99 9.60
N ASN A 22 4.38 -12.04 10.26
CA ASN A 22 5.33 -13.16 10.22
C ASN A 22 5.76 -13.65 11.62
N GLU A 23 5.35 -12.94 12.67
CA GLU A 23 5.70 -13.26 14.06
C GLU A 23 4.44 -13.19 14.93
N ALA A 24 4.22 -14.21 15.77
CA ALA A 24 3.15 -14.21 16.73
C ALA A 24 3.30 -13.07 17.76
N GLY A 25 2.18 -12.58 18.30
CA GLY A 25 2.17 -11.55 19.33
C GLY A 25 2.46 -10.12 18.87
N ARG A 26 2.79 -9.90 17.60
CA ARG A 26 3.06 -8.56 17.05
C ARG A 26 1.81 -7.91 16.49
N ILE A 27 0.87 -7.58 17.38
CA ILE A 27 -0.40 -6.95 17.01
C ILE A 27 -0.32 -5.43 17.18
N GLN A 28 -1.01 -4.70 16.31
CA GLN A 28 -1.19 -3.25 16.48
C GLN A 28 -1.98 -2.98 17.77
N LYS A 29 -1.45 -2.05 18.57
CA LYS A 29 -2.05 -1.68 19.88
C LYS A 29 -3.25 -0.73 19.75
N VAL A 30 -3.57 -0.29 18.53
CA VAL A 30 -4.65 0.67 18.29
C VAL A 30 -6.00 -0.06 18.39
N GLU A 31 -6.89 0.45 19.21
CA GLU A 31 -8.28 0.02 19.24
C GLU A 31 -8.99 0.50 17.96
N LEU A 32 -9.61 -0.45 17.26
CA LEU A 32 -10.39 -0.15 16.07
C LEU A 32 -11.86 0.04 16.45
N ASN A 33 -12.41 1.19 16.09
CA ASN A 33 -13.85 1.41 16.17
C ASN A 33 -14.50 0.90 14.89
N LEU A 34 -14.96 -0.36 14.92
CA LEU A 34 -15.50 -1.03 13.74
C LEU A 34 -16.99 -0.75 13.56
N PRO A 35 -17.47 -0.65 12.32
CA PRO A 35 -18.89 -0.58 12.04
C PRO A 35 -19.65 -1.77 12.61
N LYS A 36 -20.90 -1.56 13.02
CA LYS A 36 -21.75 -2.64 13.55
C LYS A 36 -21.87 -3.79 12.54
N GLY A 37 -21.66 -5.00 13.01
CA GLY A 37 -21.75 -6.23 12.20
C GLY A 37 -20.46 -6.67 11.54
N VAL A 38 -19.36 -5.93 11.65
CA VAL A 38 -18.03 -6.38 11.25
C VAL A 38 -17.45 -7.30 12.32
N GLN A 39 -17.06 -8.51 11.93
CA GLN A 39 -16.43 -9.49 12.83
C GLN A 39 -14.90 -9.37 12.73
N LEU A 40 -14.25 -9.17 13.88
CA LEU A 40 -12.79 -9.13 13.99
C LEU A 40 -12.33 -9.98 15.16
N THR A 41 -11.45 -10.94 14.89
CA THR A 41 -10.77 -11.77 15.89
C THR A 41 -9.29 -11.39 15.96
N ARG A 42 -8.78 -11.16 17.18
CA ARG A 42 -7.35 -10.93 17.43
C ARG A 42 -6.68 -12.25 17.81
N VAL A 43 -5.59 -12.58 17.12
CA VAL A 43 -4.82 -13.80 17.32
C VAL A 43 -3.42 -13.42 17.77
N ASN A 44 -3.02 -13.85 18.98
CA ASN A 44 -1.74 -13.48 19.59
C ASN A 44 -0.68 -14.59 19.52
N ASP A 45 -1.09 -15.82 19.35
CA ASP A 45 -0.28 -17.03 19.42
C ASP A 45 0.18 -17.55 18.06
N LYS A 46 -0.34 -16.96 16.97
CA LYS A 46 0.01 -17.30 15.58
C LYS A 46 0.32 -16.06 14.75
N SER A 47 0.99 -16.27 13.63
CA SER A 47 1.20 -15.24 12.60
C SER A 47 0.25 -15.44 11.41
N LEU A 48 -0.01 -14.36 10.64
CA LEU A 48 -0.79 -14.47 9.40
C LEU A 48 -0.11 -15.38 8.37
N SER A 49 1.24 -15.40 8.34
CA SER A 49 2.01 -16.29 7.48
C SER A 49 1.77 -17.77 7.80
N GLU A 50 1.64 -18.10 9.08
CA GLU A 50 1.34 -19.46 9.53
C GLU A 50 -0.12 -19.81 9.25
N MET A 51 -1.04 -18.93 9.61
CA MET A 51 -2.48 -19.15 9.42
C MET A 51 -2.88 -19.35 7.96
N ILE A 52 -2.27 -18.61 7.03
CA ILE A 52 -2.56 -18.79 5.59
C ILE A 52 -1.93 -20.07 5.05
N ALA A 53 -0.75 -20.46 5.53
CA ALA A 53 -0.10 -21.71 5.12
C ALA A 53 -0.86 -22.96 5.60
N THR A 54 -1.52 -22.87 6.76
CA THR A 54 -2.33 -23.96 7.33
C THR A 54 -3.79 -23.96 6.86
N GLY A 55 -4.21 -22.94 6.10
CA GLY A 55 -5.60 -22.80 5.64
C GLY A 55 -6.57 -22.34 6.72
N GLU A 56 -6.09 -21.78 7.83
CA GLU A 56 -6.95 -21.19 8.87
C GLU A 56 -7.57 -19.87 8.43
N ILE A 57 -6.95 -19.18 7.49
CA ILE A 57 -7.49 -18.01 6.78
C ILE A 57 -7.35 -18.21 5.28
N ASP A 58 -8.31 -17.69 4.52
CA ASP A 58 -8.36 -17.84 3.08
C ASP A 58 -7.52 -16.80 2.34
N CYS A 59 -7.32 -15.62 2.94
CA CYS A 59 -6.59 -14.51 2.32
C CYS A 59 -5.89 -13.65 3.38
N ALA A 60 -4.74 -13.07 3.03
CA ALA A 60 -4.02 -12.11 3.86
C ALA A 60 -3.84 -10.78 3.14
N LEU A 61 -4.23 -9.68 3.79
CA LEU A 61 -4.01 -8.30 3.36
C LEU A 61 -2.94 -7.68 4.25
N ILE A 62 -1.71 -7.63 3.79
CA ILE A 62 -0.55 -7.19 4.58
C ILE A 62 0.43 -6.39 3.72
N ALA A 63 1.12 -5.44 4.34
CA ALA A 63 2.08 -4.57 3.65
C ALA A 63 3.38 -5.30 3.24
N ARG A 64 3.73 -6.39 3.92
CA ARG A 64 4.91 -7.21 3.59
C ARG A 64 4.46 -8.62 3.28
N PRO A 65 4.99 -9.24 2.22
CA PRO A 65 4.62 -10.61 1.89
C PRO A 65 4.82 -11.57 3.08
N PRO A 66 3.92 -12.54 3.28
CA PRO A 66 4.10 -13.57 4.28
C PRO A 66 5.37 -14.38 4.00
N ASN A 67 6.05 -14.85 5.05
CA ASN A 67 7.21 -15.72 4.88
C ASN A 67 6.86 -17.00 4.12
N SER A 68 5.70 -17.56 4.33
CA SER A 68 5.19 -18.72 3.56
C SER A 68 5.16 -18.47 2.06
N PHE A 69 4.73 -17.29 1.62
CA PHE A 69 4.78 -16.88 0.22
C PHE A 69 6.23 -16.75 -0.30
N LEU A 70 7.10 -16.07 0.47
CA LEU A 70 8.50 -15.87 0.08
C LEU A 70 9.29 -17.18 0.00
N GLN A 71 8.92 -18.17 0.79
CA GLN A 71 9.51 -19.51 0.80
C GLN A 71 8.92 -20.44 -0.26
N GLY A 72 7.96 -19.97 -1.04
CA GLY A 72 7.35 -20.73 -2.13
C GLY A 72 6.40 -21.84 -1.68
N HIS A 73 5.66 -21.60 -0.58
CA HIS A 73 4.62 -22.57 -0.14
C HIS A 73 3.61 -22.78 -1.28
N PRO A 74 3.31 -24.04 -1.66
CA PRO A 74 2.54 -24.34 -2.86
C PRO A 74 1.12 -23.79 -2.86
N ASP A 75 0.50 -23.68 -1.69
CA ASP A 75 -0.89 -23.22 -1.54
C ASP A 75 -1.00 -21.72 -1.22
N VAL A 76 0.13 -21.00 -1.12
CA VAL A 76 0.15 -19.57 -0.83
C VAL A 76 0.56 -18.79 -2.07
N VAL A 77 -0.43 -18.30 -2.77
CA VAL A 77 -0.24 -17.60 -4.05
C VAL A 77 -0.77 -16.16 -3.99
N ARG A 78 -0.37 -15.36 -4.95
CA ARG A 78 -0.89 -14.00 -5.09
C ARG A 78 -2.36 -14.07 -5.55
N LEU A 79 -3.26 -13.39 -4.84
CA LEU A 79 -4.71 -13.36 -5.17
C LEU A 79 -4.96 -12.84 -6.60
N PHE A 80 -4.20 -11.82 -7.00
CA PHE A 80 -4.27 -11.25 -8.35
C PHE A 80 -2.90 -11.39 -9.03
N PRO A 81 -2.67 -12.44 -9.82
CA PRO A 81 -1.37 -12.64 -10.49
C PRO A 81 -1.07 -11.54 -11.54
N ASN A 82 -2.10 -11.00 -12.18
CA ASN A 82 -2.03 -9.91 -13.16
C ASN A 82 -2.24 -8.51 -12.53
N TYR A 83 -1.75 -8.30 -11.31
CA TYR A 83 -2.00 -7.09 -10.52
C TYR A 83 -1.60 -5.79 -11.24
N LEU A 84 -0.53 -5.79 -12.05
CA LEU A 84 -0.09 -4.59 -12.79
C LEU A 84 -1.17 -4.10 -13.76
N GLU A 85 -1.72 -4.99 -14.57
CA GLU A 85 -2.79 -4.67 -15.53
C GLU A 85 -4.07 -4.23 -14.82
N MET A 86 -4.39 -4.89 -13.71
CA MET A 86 -5.56 -4.56 -12.90
C MET A 86 -5.43 -3.17 -12.26
N GLU A 87 -4.28 -2.83 -11.72
CA GLU A 87 -4.00 -1.53 -11.11
C GLU A 87 -3.99 -0.40 -12.14
N GLU A 88 -3.37 -0.62 -13.32
CA GLU A 88 -3.39 0.32 -14.44
C GLU A 88 -4.83 0.58 -14.91
N SER A 89 -5.60 -0.47 -15.17
CA SER A 89 -7.01 -0.37 -15.59
C SER A 89 -7.89 0.31 -14.54
N TYR A 90 -7.68 0.02 -13.26
CA TYR A 90 -8.39 0.69 -12.17
C TYR A 90 -8.10 2.19 -12.19
N TYR A 91 -6.83 2.59 -12.30
CA TYR A 91 -6.45 4.00 -12.36
C TYR A 91 -6.99 4.70 -13.62
N GLU A 92 -6.89 4.07 -14.80
CA GLU A 92 -7.42 4.65 -16.04
C GLU A 92 -8.90 4.99 -15.94
N ARG A 93 -9.68 4.12 -15.28
CA ARG A 93 -11.12 4.26 -15.14
C ARG A 93 -11.54 5.20 -14.00
N THR A 94 -10.84 5.16 -12.87
CA THR A 94 -11.26 5.87 -11.65
C THR A 94 -10.44 7.14 -11.39
N LYS A 95 -9.25 7.24 -11.96
CA LYS A 95 -8.22 8.26 -11.66
C LYS A 95 -7.79 8.26 -10.18
N VAL A 96 -8.03 7.16 -9.48
CA VAL A 96 -7.63 6.97 -8.08
C VAL A 96 -6.44 6.03 -8.01
N TRP A 97 -5.32 6.55 -7.49
CA TRP A 97 -4.18 5.75 -7.08
C TRP A 97 -4.14 5.69 -5.56
N PRO A 98 -4.44 4.54 -4.92
CA PRO A 98 -4.54 4.45 -3.48
C PRO A 98 -3.21 4.74 -2.80
N ILE A 99 -3.17 5.79 -1.98
CA ILE A 99 -2.00 6.12 -1.16
C ILE A 99 -1.99 5.27 0.11
N MET A 100 -0.81 4.80 0.51
CA MET A 100 -0.64 3.98 1.72
C MET A 100 -0.03 4.78 2.88
N HIS A 101 0.56 5.93 2.63
CA HIS A 101 1.26 6.72 3.64
C HIS A 101 0.83 8.18 3.59
N ILE A 102 0.71 8.77 4.77
CA ILE A 102 0.48 10.20 4.94
C ILE A 102 1.56 10.78 5.86
N ILE A 103 1.78 12.09 5.75
CA ILE A 103 2.60 12.82 6.69
C ILE A 103 1.67 13.50 7.70
N ALA A 104 1.80 13.13 8.96
CA ALA A 104 1.03 13.71 10.05
C ALA A 104 1.90 14.71 10.84
N ILE A 105 1.34 15.88 11.12
CA ILE A 105 1.98 16.92 11.93
C ILE A 105 1.12 17.11 13.19
N GLN A 106 1.76 17.19 14.36
CA GLN A 106 1.06 17.46 15.60
C GLN A 106 0.41 18.86 15.56
N THR A 107 -0.84 18.95 15.95
CA THR A 107 -1.61 20.21 15.93
C THR A 107 -0.89 21.36 16.64
N ARG A 108 -0.30 21.10 17.82
CA ARG A 108 0.45 22.10 18.56
C ARG A 108 1.60 22.75 17.76
N VAL A 109 2.25 21.97 16.87
CA VAL A 109 3.34 22.50 16.01
C VAL A 109 2.76 23.45 14.98
N LEU A 110 1.59 23.15 14.43
CA LEU A 110 0.92 24.01 13.47
C LEU A 110 0.34 25.28 14.13
N ASP A 111 -0.15 25.18 15.37
CA ASP A 111 -0.65 26.31 16.14
C ASP A 111 0.46 27.33 16.43
N GLU A 112 1.64 26.83 16.81
CA GLU A 112 2.82 27.65 17.06
C GLU A 112 3.51 28.12 15.77
N ASN A 113 3.44 27.33 14.69
CA ASN A 113 4.17 27.56 13.45
C ASN A 113 3.29 27.24 12.21
N PRO A 114 2.28 28.07 11.90
CA PRO A 114 1.32 27.77 10.80
C PRO A 114 1.95 27.59 9.42
N TRP A 115 3.12 28.17 9.21
CA TRP A 115 3.88 28.10 7.95
C TRP A 115 4.49 26.71 7.67
N VAL A 116 4.63 25.84 8.70
CA VAL A 116 5.32 24.53 8.60
C VAL A 116 4.64 23.64 7.57
N ALA A 117 3.30 23.55 7.58
CA ALA A 117 2.57 22.69 6.66
C ALA A 117 2.87 23.05 5.19
N ARG A 118 2.79 24.34 4.85
CA ARG A 118 3.06 24.82 3.49
C ARG A 118 4.53 24.60 3.08
N ASN A 119 5.46 24.88 3.97
CA ASN A 119 6.89 24.72 3.68
C ASN A 119 7.25 23.25 3.47
N LEU A 120 6.72 22.34 4.29
CA LEU A 120 6.89 20.90 4.10
C LEU A 120 6.26 20.43 2.79
N TYR A 121 5.04 20.86 2.46
CA TYR A 121 4.40 20.55 1.20
C TYR A 121 5.27 20.96 0.00
N ASN A 122 5.77 22.19 0.00
CA ASN A 122 6.65 22.70 -1.04
C ASN A 122 7.98 21.92 -1.12
N ALA A 123 8.58 21.60 0.04
CA ALA A 123 9.83 20.84 0.10
C ALA A 123 9.66 19.41 -0.43
N PHE A 124 8.55 18.73 -0.09
CA PHE A 124 8.23 17.42 -0.64
C PHE A 124 7.94 17.49 -2.14
N GLY A 125 7.22 18.52 -2.61
CA GLY A 125 6.96 18.75 -4.03
C GLY A 125 8.26 18.91 -4.82
N GLU A 126 9.19 19.73 -4.33
CA GLU A 126 10.50 19.90 -4.95
C GLU A 126 11.34 18.62 -4.90
N SER A 127 11.33 17.90 -3.79
CA SER A 127 12.03 16.61 -3.67
C SER A 127 11.48 15.58 -4.67
N LYS A 128 10.14 15.49 -4.81
CA LYS A 128 9.47 14.66 -5.81
C LYS A 128 9.91 15.02 -7.22
N ARG A 129 9.86 16.30 -7.60
CA ARG A 129 10.26 16.77 -8.93
C ARG A 129 11.69 16.32 -9.26
N ARG A 130 12.64 16.57 -8.37
CA ARG A 130 14.04 16.14 -8.52
C ARG A 130 14.18 14.64 -8.64
N SER A 131 13.39 13.87 -7.88
CA SER A 131 13.42 12.41 -7.92
C SER A 131 12.93 11.89 -9.29
N ILE A 132 11.83 12.43 -9.80
CA ILE A 132 11.28 12.06 -11.11
C ILE A 132 12.24 12.41 -12.24
N GLU A 133 12.81 13.61 -12.24
CA GLU A 133 13.81 14.02 -13.23
C GLU A 133 14.99 13.03 -13.30
N ARG A 134 15.48 12.61 -12.14
CA ARG A 134 16.58 11.62 -12.06
C ARG A 134 16.18 10.22 -12.54
N LEU A 135 14.93 9.80 -12.33
CA LEU A 135 14.43 8.53 -12.84
C LEU A 135 14.28 8.54 -14.37
N LEU A 136 13.99 9.69 -14.94
CA LEU A 136 13.82 9.89 -16.39
C LEU A 136 15.14 10.10 -17.12
N ASP A 137 16.22 10.45 -16.41
CA ASP A 137 17.55 10.70 -16.99
C ASP A 137 18.21 9.38 -17.39
N PRO A 138 18.41 9.12 -18.69
CA PRO A 138 19.07 7.90 -19.15
C PRO A 138 20.59 7.90 -18.93
N ALA A 139 21.18 9.05 -18.67
CA ALA A 139 22.63 9.19 -18.52
C ALA A 139 23.12 8.81 -17.12
N VAL A 140 22.25 8.88 -16.11
CA VAL A 140 22.58 8.62 -14.71
C VAL A 140 21.60 7.62 -14.10
N SER A 141 21.92 6.33 -14.17
CA SER A 141 21.15 5.31 -13.46
C SER A 141 21.50 5.33 -11.98
N ARG A 142 20.53 5.67 -11.11
CA ARG A 142 20.69 5.53 -9.65
C ARG A 142 20.54 4.10 -9.15
N TYR A 143 19.82 3.29 -9.90
CA TYR A 143 19.58 1.90 -9.62
C TYR A 143 20.03 1.08 -10.84
N PRO A 144 20.70 -0.05 -10.64
CA PRO A 144 21.18 -0.89 -11.74
C PRO A 144 20.03 -1.70 -12.37
N LEU A 145 18.99 -0.99 -12.82
CA LEU A 145 17.82 -1.56 -13.47
C LEU A 145 17.78 -1.11 -14.93
N ALA A 146 18.00 -2.05 -15.86
CA ALA A 146 18.15 -1.77 -17.29
C ALA A 146 16.99 -0.96 -17.90
N TRP A 147 15.76 -1.23 -17.48
CA TRP A 147 14.55 -0.63 -18.06
C TRP A 147 13.92 0.48 -17.22
N LEU A 148 14.58 0.93 -16.16
CA LEU A 148 14.03 1.93 -15.24
C LEU A 148 13.57 3.21 -15.92
N PRO A 149 14.34 3.85 -16.83
CA PRO A 149 13.88 5.06 -17.54
C PRO A 149 12.67 4.81 -18.44
N THR A 150 12.57 3.63 -19.05
CA THR A 150 11.41 3.26 -19.88
C THR A 150 10.16 3.07 -19.04
N TYR A 151 10.29 2.38 -17.89
CA TYR A 151 9.19 2.22 -16.95
C TYR A 151 8.76 3.57 -16.36
N ALA A 152 9.70 4.44 -16.00
CA ALA A 152 9.41 5.77 -15.49
C ALA A 152 8.66 6.64 -16.51
N ARG A 153 8.97 6.52 -17.81
CA ARG A 153 8.20 7.20 -18.88
C ARG A 153 6.78 6.64 -18.98
N LYS A 154 6.62 5.31 -19.00
CA LYS A 154 5.30 4.67 -18.99
C LYS A 154 4.45 5.17 -17.83
N MET A 155 5.01 5.22 -16.63
CA MET A 155 4.31 5.71 -15.45
C MET A 155 3.94 7.19 -15.57
N ARG A 156 4.85 8.03 -16.05
CA ARG A 156 4.57 9.45 -16.29
C ARG A 156 3.39 9.63 -17.26
N ASP A 157 3.39 8.87 -18.35
CA ASP A 157 2.37 8.97 -19.38
C ASP A 157 1.02 8.46 -18.88
N LEU A 158 0.99 7.39 -18.06
CA LEU A 158 -0.21 6.87 -17.40
C LEU A 158 -0.83 7.90 -16.44
N PHE A 159 0.00 8.64 -15.70
CA PHE A 159 -0.43 9.63 -14.70
C PHE A 159 -0.51 11.07 -15.21
N ASP A 160 -0.65 11.28 -16.52
CA ASP A 160 -0.77 12.59 -17.14
C ASP A 160 0.39 13.55 -16.77
N GLY A 161 1.58 13.00 -16.63
CA GLY A 161 2.82 13.74 -16.34
C GLY A 161 3.27 13.75 -14.88
N ASP A 162 2.39 13.55 -13.92
CA ASP A 162 2.73 13.44 -12.48
C ASP A 162 2.35 12.08 -11.89
N PRO A 163 3.31 11.12 -11.76
CA PRO A 163 3.02 9.78 -11.25
C PRO A 163 2.63 9.75 -9.76
N PHE A 164 2.77 10.86 -9.04
CA PHE A 164 2.46 10.95 -7.61
C PHE A 164 1.80 12.28 -7.27
N PRO A 165 0.59 12.57 -7.79
CA PRO A 165 -0.08 13.82 -7.50
C PRO A 165 -0.35 13.94 -6.00
N TYR A 166 -0.15 15.14 -5.47
CA TYR A 166 -0.55 15.46 -4.10
C TYR A 166 -1.94 16.10 -4.12
N GLY A 167 -2.95 15.29 -3.82
CA GLY A 167 -4.31 15.70 -3.56
C GLY A 167 -5.10 16.19 -4.74
#